data_cff138e7115b5063bb095c4f818cdeef
#
_entry.id   cff138e7115b5063bb095c4f818cdeef
#
_cell.length_a   1.000
_cell.length_b   1.000
_cell.length_c   1.000
_cell.angle_alpha   90.00
_cell.angle_beta   90.00
_cell.angle_gamma   90.00
#
_symmetry.space_group_name_H-M   'P 1'
#
loop_
_entity.id
_entity.type
_entity.pdbx_description
1 polymer ?
#
loop_
_entity_poly.entity_id
_entity_poly.type
_entity_poly.pdbx_seq_one_letter_code
_entity_poly.pdbx_strand_id
1 'polypeptide(L)'
;MQIRMAWLGCCLGAIASGTVFATPGHSVATPTVIVDAHGLGAQGVRELTRSDDVLWHAEFGSELLLGVQGESLPTWLARDQVRAGPARLAFDEVVVRDHVCTVHSPEVPLAVIGGYQILRRPPALVRATKGAAIVGEPLPDDGVVARLAANTTMPSQAKGANPTTTAIVAKVNAARWFDDVEALATVNRNSFSDELPAARDWLLQRFADAGLQTGSHSYTLTSSSCGTTLPDRVLDNPWGFKRGGRLADEWIVIGGHYDSRNAIRCDGVNNVQPGANDNASGCAGVLELARVFRNVPTERSLLFICFSGEEQGLVGSLRYVQDLIAEGRMAQIKHMVNLDMIGHAVSDNLDARVETNNAQQALLAVYAAVSARPSAR
;
A
#
# COMPACT_ATOMS: atom_id res chain seq x y z
N MET A 1 -8.54 -8.95 -3.10
CA MET A 1 -8.81 -7.90 -2.10
C MET A 1 -7.49 -7.49 -1.49
N GLN A 2 -7.07 -6.26 -1.69
CA GLN A 2 -5.80 -5.76 -1.14
C GLN A 2 -6.12 -4.90 0.09
N ILE A 3 -5.55 -5.25 1.22
CA ILE A 3 -5.53 -4.40 2.41
C ILE A 3 -4.09 -3.94 2.59
N ARG A 4 -3.83 -2.67 2.30
CA ARG A 4 -2.52 -2.07 2.47
C ARG A 4 -2.45 -1.37 3.81
N MET A 5 -1.48 -1.75 4.62
CA MET A 5 -1.08 -0.97 5.78
C MET A 5 -0.03 0.04 5.35
N ALA A 6 -0.48 1.17 4.78
CA ALA A 6 0.43 2.26 4.51
C ALA A 6 0.83 2.92 5.84
N TRP A 7 2.11 2.97 6.11
CA TRP A 7 2.64 3.68 7.24
C TRP A 7 2.85 5.14 6.86
N LEU A 8 2.21 6.04 7.60
CA LEU A 8 2.45 7.49 7.51
C LEU A 8 3.92 7.89 7.85
N GLY A 9 4.80 6.91 8.06
CA GLY A 9 6.17 7.12 8.50
C GLY A 9 7.26 7.07 7.43
N CYS A 10 6.93 6.85 6.16
CA CYS A 10 7.96 6.73 5.10
C CYS A 10 8.64 8.04 4.65
N CYS A 11 8.33 9.19 5.25
CA CYS A 11 8.95 10.46 4.87
C CYS A 11 9.91 11.06 5.90
N LEU A 12 10.30 10.34 6.94
CA LEU A 12 11.42 10.71 7.81
C LEU A 12 12.61 9.78 7.57
N GLY A 13 13.13 9.81 6.36
CA GLY A 13 14.53 9.49 6.14
C GLY A 13 15.35 10.53 6.89
N ALA A 14 15.76 10.22 8.12
CA ALA A 14 16.80 10.96 8.78
C ALA A 14 17.98 11.03 7.80
N ILE A 15 18.39 12.25 7.46
CA ILE A 15 19.71 12.52 6.86
C ILE A 15 20.72 12.19 7.96
N ALA A 16 20.92 10.90 8.20
CA ALA A 16 22.14 10.42 8.79
C ALA A 16 23.11 10.27 7.62
N SER A 17 24.04 11.22 7.51
CA SER A 17 25.24 11.08 6.73
C SER A 17 26.11 9.97 7.34
N GLY A 18 25.64 8.73 7.20
CA GLY A 18 26.40 7.52 7.41
C GLY A 18 27.02 7.13 6.07
N THR A 19 28.33 7.11 6.00
CA THR A 19 29.07 6.43 4.95
C THR A 19 28.61 4.98 4.92
N VAL A 20 27.74 4.64 3.95
CA VAL A 20 27.35 3.27 3.67
C VAL A 20 28.59 2.58 3.11
N PHE A 21 29.22 1.74 3.90
CA PHE A 21 30.20 0.79 3.38
C PHE A 21 29.39 -0.27 2.58
N ALA A 22 29.47 -0.17 1.25
CA ALA A 22 28.95 -1.20 0.38
C ALA A 22 29.64 -2.52 0.72
N THR A 23 28.87 -3.54 1.06
CA THR A 23 29.40 -4.91 1.22
C THR A 23 29.89 -5.39 -0.15
N PRO A 24 31.13 -5.94 -0.25
CA PRO A 24 31.66 -6.39 -1.53
C PRO A 24 30.83 -7.55 -2.08
N GLY A 25 30.11 -7.33 -3.15
CA GLY A 25 29.23 -8.30 -3.79
C GLY A 25 27.91 -7.71 -4.30
N HIS A 26 27.48 -6.60 -3.71
CA HIS A 26 26.22 -5.95 -4.10
C HIS A 26 26.32 -5.03 -5.31
N SER A 27 27.54 -4.64 -5.71
CA SER A 27 27.79 -3.72 -6.83
C SER A 27 28.19 -4.41 -8.15
N VAL A 28 28.23 -5.74 -8.20
CA VAL A 28 28.57 -6.49 -9.40
C VAL A 28 27.33 -7.01 -10.08
N ALA A 29 27.12 -6.65 -11.35
CA ALA A 29 25.98 -7.13 -12.13
C ALA A 29 26.10 -8.63 -12.43
N THR A 30 25.14 -9.41 -11.94
CA THR A 30 25.07 -10.86 -12.06
C THR A 30 23.87 -11.27 -12.90
N PRO A 31 23.85 -12.47 -13.50
CA PRO A 31 22.64 -13.04 -14.06
C PRO A 31 21.53 -13.05 -12.99
N THR A 32 20.30 -12.83 -13.42
CA THR A 32 19.15 -12.87 -12.49
C THR A 32 18.19 -13.99 -12.87
N VAL A 33 17.53 -14.51 -11.85
CA VAL A 33 16.40 -15.46 -11.98
C VAL A 33 15.27 -15.00 -11.08
N ILE A 34 14.04 -15.34 -11.47
CA ILE A 34 12.86 -15.13 -10.66
C ILE A 34 12.38 -16.51 -10.21
N VAL A 35 12.15 -16.65 -8.90
CA VAL A 35 11.71 -17.90 -8.29
C VAL A 35 10.33 -17.68 -7.69
N ASP A 36 9.38 -18.56 -8.06
CA ASP A 36 8.12 -18.67 -7.34
C ASP A 36 8.37 -19.42 -6.03
N ALA A 37 8.31 -18.69 -4.94
CA ALA A 37 8.50 -19.21 -3.59
C ALA A 37 7.21 -19.78 -2.98
N HIS A 38 6.11 -19.84 -3.77
CA HIS A 38 4.86 -20.44 -3.30
C HIS A 38 5.09 -21.91 -2.95
N GLY A 39 4.86 -22.30 -1.72
CA GLY A 39 5.10 -23.65 -1.24
C GLY A 39 6.49 -23.95 -0.65
N LEU A 40 7.49 -23.06 -0.82
CA LEU A 40 8.80 -23.23 -0.18
C LEU A 40 8.76 -23.06 1.34
N GLY A 41 7.82 -22.26 1.84
CA GLY A 41 7.75 -21.87 3.25
C GLY A 41 8.95 -21.02 3.68
N ALA A 42 8.92 -20.50 4.89
CA ALA A 42 9.98 -19.62 5.40
C ALA A 42 11.36 -20.32 5.53
N GLN A 43 11.38 -21.63 5.69
CA GLN A 43 12.63 -22.38 5.77
C GLN A 43 13.25 -22.53 4.38
N GLY A 44 12.47 -22.94 3.37
CA GLY A 44 12.96 -23.09 2.00
C GLY A 44 13.45 -21.75 1.41
N VAL A 45 12.74 -20.64 1.68
CA VAL A 45 13.21 -19.30 1.30
C VAL A 45 14.55 -18.97 1.93
N ARG A 46 14.72 -19.24 3.25
CA ARG A 46 16.01 -19.00 3.91
C ARG A 46 17.13 -19.88 3.40
N GLU A 47 16.85 -21.14 3.07
CA GLU A 47 17.84 -22.07 2.52
C GLU A 47 18.25 -21.60 1.13
N LEU A 48 17.29 -21.19 0.29
CA LEU A 48 17.56 -20.68 -1.05
C LEU A 48 18.38 -19.39 -1.02
N THR A 49 17.96 -18.39 -0.23
CA THR A 49 18.62 -17.08 -0.17
C THR A 49 20.00 -17.11 0.50
N ARG A 50 20.34 -18.21 1.20
CA ARG A 50 21.66 -18.45 1.81
C ARG A 50 22.52 -19.43 1.03
N SER A 51 22.04 -19.94 -0.10
CA SER A 51 22.84 -20.80 -0.96
C SER A 51 24.07 -20.06 -1.49
N ASP A 52 25.19 -20.75 -1.61
CA ASP A 52 26.44 -20.20 -2.17
C ASP A 52 26.29 -19.75 -3.62
N ASP A 53 25.29 -20.26 -4.34
CA ASP A 53 24.95 -19.87 -5.70
C ASP A 53 24.19 -18.53 -5.79
N VAL A 54 23.66 -18.02 -4.68
CA VAL A 54 22.89 -16.77 -4.60
C VAL A 54 23.76 -15.66 -4.03
N LEU A 55 24.09 -14.69 -4.87
CA LEU A 55 24.96 -13.56 -4.50
C LEU A 55 24.18 -12.43 -3.83
N TRP A 56 22.90 -12.25 -4.21
CA TRP A 56 21.98 -11.32 -3.59
C TRP A 56 20.54 -11.73 -3.90
N HIS A 57 19.59 -11.25 -3.12
CA HIS A 57 18.17 -11.53 -3.32
C HIS A 57 17.30 -10.32 -3.03
N ALA A 58 16.09 -10.34 -3.60
CA ALA A 58 15.01 -9.44 -3.23
C ALA A 58 13.69 -10.23 -3.15
N GLU A 59 12.95 -10.02 -2.05
CA GLU A 59 11.69 -10.69 -1.76
C GLU A 59 10.51 -9.80 -2.16
N PHE A 60 9.61 -10.32 -3.01
CA PHE A 60 8.40 -9.64 -3.49
C PHE A 60 7.14 -10.48 -3.18
N GLY A 61 6.92 -10.77 -1.91
CA GLY A 61 5.84 -11.66 -1.49
C GLY A 61 6.13 -13.12 -1.83
N SER A 62 5.36 -13.71 -2.75
CA SER A 62 5.56 -15.10 -3.20
C SER A 62 6.62 -15.25 -4.28
N GLU A 63 7.25 -14.20 -4.73
CA GLU A 63 8.27 -14.23 -5.77
C GLU A 63 9.60 -13.66 -5.24
N LEU A 64 10.70 -14.27 -5.66
CA LEU A 64 12.04 -13.83 -5.33
C LEU A 64 12.76 -13.43 -6.61
N LEU A 65 13.48 -12.31 -6.60
CA LEU A 65 14.47 -11.97 -7.60
C LEU A 65 15.85 -12.29 -7.01
N LEU A 66 16.58 -13.18 -7.67
CA LEU A 66 17.91 -13.62 -7.21
C LEU A 66 18.96 -13.21 -8.21
N GLY A 67 20.05 -12.62 -7.73
CA GLY A 67 21.30 -12.52 -8.47
C GLY A 67 22.13 -13.77 -8.22
N VAL A 68 22.50 -14.50 -9.28
CA VAL A 68 23.09 -15.82 -9.16
C VAL A 68 24.51 -15.89 -9.72
N GLN A 69 25.31 -16.79 -9.18
CA GLN A 69 26.64 -17.10 -9.67
C GLN A 69 26.55 -18.22 -10.75
N GLY A 70 26.49 -17.82 -12.02
CA GLY A 70 26.36 -18.79 -13.12
C GLY A 70 24.89 -19.16 -13.40
N GLU A 71 24.65 -20.38 -13.86
CA GLU A 71 23.32 -20.89 -14.21
C GLU A 71 22.80 -21.92 -13.18
N SER A 72 23.56 -22.17 -12.13
CA SER A 72 23.24 -23.18 -11.12
C SER A 72 22.32 -22.63 -10.03
N LEU A 73 21.26 -23.35 -9.76
CA LEU A 73 20.40 -23.18 -8.59
C LEU A 73 20.39 -24.49 -7.81
N PRO A 74 20.04 -24.47 -6.52
CA PRO A 74 19.94 -25.69 -5.73
C PRO A 74 19.09 -26.75 -6.41
N THR A 75 19.58 -27.99 -6.46
CA THR A 75 18.95 -29.10 -7.17
C THR A 75 17.58 -29.53 -6.63
N TRP A 76 17.27 -29.11 -5.40
CA TRP A 76 15.97 -29.38 -4.79
C TRP A 76 14.88 -28.39 -5.25
N LEU A 77 15.27 -27.27 -5.89
CA LEU A 77 14.32 -26.30 -6.43
C LEU A 77 13.71 -26.83 -7.73
N ALA A 78 12.40 -26.89 -7.81
CA ALA A 78 11.72 -27.39 -8.99
C ALA A 78 11.91 -26.41 -10.17
N ARG A 79 12.16 -26.97 -11.36
CA ARG A 79 12.46 -26.18 -12.56
C ARG A 79 11.29 -25.29 -13.01
N ASP A 80 10.08 -25.70 -12.76
CA ASP A 80 8.84 -24.97 -13.06
C ASP A 80 8.61 -23.78 -12.13
N GLN A 81 9.31 -23.74 -10.98
CA GLN A 81 9.32 -22.59 -10.08
C GLN A 81 10.32 -21.50 -10.51
N VAL A 82 11.16 -21.76 -11.51
CA VAL A 82 12.24 -20.85 -11.91
C VAL A 82 11.98 -20.32 -13.31
N ARG A 83 12.06 -19.01 -13.47
CA ARG A 83 12.06 -18.33 -14.76
C ARG A 83 13.25 -17.39 -14.89
N ALA A 84 13.68 -17.16 -16.12
CA ALA A 84 14.76 -16.21 -16.37
C ALA A 84 14.43 -14.82 -15.80
N GLY A 85 15.37 -14.21 -15.16
CA GLY A 85 15.27 -12.84 -14.71
C GLY A 85 15.40 -11.85 -15.88
N PRO A 86 15.10 -10.56 -15.63
CA PRO A 86 14.99 -9.57 -16.71
C PRO A 86 16.32 -9.19 -17.36
N ALA A 87 17.41 -9.27 -16.65
CA ALA A 87 18.73 -8.83 -17.12
C ALA A 87 19.85 -9.24 -16.14
N ARG A 88 21.09 -8.92 -16.49
CA ARG A 88 22.16 -8.88 -15.47
C ARG A 88 22.02 -7.60 -14.67
N LEU A 89 21.93 -7.71 -13.34
CA LEU A 89 21.74 -6.60 -12.42
C LEU A 89 22.66 -6.74 -11.21
N ALA A 90 23.14 -5.62 -10.70
CA ALA A 90 23.67 -5.53 -9.36
C ALA A 90 22.53 -5.15 -8.39
N PHE A 91 22.66 -5.52 -7.12
CA PHE A 91 21.65 -5.22 -6.09
C PHE A 91 21.36 -3.70 -6.01
N ASP A 92 22.41 -2.88 -6.04
CA ASP A 92 22.34 -1.41 -5.95
C ASP A 92 21.84 -0.73 -7.23
N GLU A 93 21.75 -1.47 -8.35
CA GLU A 93 21.13 -1.01 -9.59
C GLU A 93 19.61 -1.20 -9.62
N VAL A 94 19.07 -2.04 -8.73
CA VAL A 94 17.65 -2.35 -8.74
C VAL A 94 16.87 -1.23 -8.06
N VAL A 95 15.87 -0.74 -8.79
CA VAL A 95 14.90 0.23 -8.29
C VAL A 95 13.53 -0.40 -8.42
N VAL A 96 12.74 -0.28 -7.37
CA VAL A 96 11.39 -0.85 -7.28
C VAL A 96 10.37 0.26 -7.33
N ARG A 97 9.30 0.04 -8.07
CA ARG A 97 8.13 0.89 -8.09
C ARG A 97 6.89 0.02 -7.99
N ASP A 98 5.94 0.42 -7.16
CA ASP A 98 4.67 -0.27 -7.08
C ASP A 98 3.97 -0.26 -8.45
N HIS A 99 3.55 -1.44 -8.91
CA HIS A 99 2.90 -1.57 -10.22
C HIS A 99 1.50 -0.96 -10.23
N VAL A 100 0.84 -0.93 -9.09
CA VAL A 100 -0.53 -0.44 -8.95
C VAL A 100 -0.58 1.09 -8.98
N CYS A 101 0.48 1.76 -8.52
CA CYS A 101 0.63 3.22 -8.52
C CYS A 101 1.44 3.71 -9.74
N THR A 102 1.34 3.06 -10.88
CA THR A 102 2.14 3.43 -12.05
C THR A 102 1.78 4.80 -12.58
N VAL A 103 2.61 5.74 -12.21
CA VAL A 103 2.85 6.95 -13.00
C VAL A 103 3.21 6.48 -14.41
N HIS A 104 2.64 7.09 -15.43
CA HIS A 104 3.15 6.97 -16.81
C HIS A 104 4.57 7.53 -16.84
N SER A 105 5.52 6.71 -16.42
CA SER A 105 6.93 6.96 -16.68
C SER A 105 7.22 6.42 -18.08
N PRO A 106 7.98 7.15 -18.90
CA PRO A 106 8.43 6.64 -20.20
C PRO A 106 9.35 5.42 -20.05
N GLU A 107 9.75 5.06 -18.84
CA GLU A 107 10.61 3.93 -18.58
C GLU A 107 9.82 2.61 -18.62
N VAL A 108 10.23 1.76 -19.54
CA VAL A 108 9.72 0.39 -19.62
C VAL A 108 10.34 -0.42 -18.47
N PRO A 109 9.52 -1.04 -17.59
CA PRO A 109 10.07 -1.87 -16.53
C PRO A 109 10.79 -3.09 -17.12
N LEU A 110 11.87 -3.50 -16.48
CA LEU A 110 12.61 -4.71 -16.84
C LEU A 110 11.78 -5.97 -16.55
N ALA A 111 10.99 -5.95 -15.49
CA ALA A 111 10.06 -7.00 -15.11
C ALA A 111 8.97 -6.46 -14.19
N VAL A 112 7.92 -7.25 -13.99
CA VAL A 112 6.95 -7.10 -12.90
C VAL A 112 7.02 -8.34 -12.04
N ILE A 113 7.27 -8.16 -10.74
CA ILE A 113 7.48 -9.23 -9.78
C ILE A 113 6.64 -8.92 -8.53
N GLY A 114 5.78 -9.82 -8.13
CA GLY A 114 4.95 -9.66 -6.93
C GLY A 114 4.07 -8.40 -6.92
N GLY A 115 3.76 -7.83 -8.09
CA GLY A 115 3.02 -6.57 -8.22
C GLY A 115 3.89 -5.32 -8.16
N TYR A 116 5.22 -5.46 -8.24
CA TYR A 116 6.18 -4.36 -8.31
C TYR A 116 6.86 -4.31 -9.68
N GLN A 117 7.05 -3.11 -10.22
CA GLN A 117 7.88 -2.89 -11.39
C GLN A 117 9.35 -2.83 -10.98
N ILE A 118 10.16 -3.62 -11.66
CA ILE A 118 11.62 -3.63 -11.52
C ILE A 118 12.21 -2.74 -12.59
N LEU A 119 12.98 -1.77 -12.17
CA LEU A 119 13.65 -0.79 -13.01
C LEU A 119 15.14 -0.85 -12.76
N ARG A 120 15.93 -0.38 -13.73
CA ARG A 120 17.37 -0.17 -13.53
C ARG A 120 17.62 1.28 -13.13
N ARG A 121 18.39 1.49 -12.08
CA ARG A 121 18.84 2.82 -11.67
C ARG A 121 19.62 3.48 -12.81
N PRO A 122 19.22 4.69 -13.27
CA PRO A 122 20.01 5.41 -14.26
C PRO A 122 21.39 5.79 -13.69
N PRO A 123 22.48 5.69 -14.47
CA PRO A 123 23.83 5.99 -14.00
C PRO A 123 24.05 7.43 -13.49
N ALA A 124 23.15 8.35 -13.76
CA ALA A 124 23.31 9.79 -13.53
C ALA A 124 22.46 10.38 -12.39
N LEU A 125 21.76 9.58 -11.59
CA LEU A 125 20.96 10.10 -10.46
C LEU A 125 21.75 10.12 -9.14
N VAL A 126 22.91 10.77 -9.13
CA VAL A 126 23.69 11.05 -7.92
C VAL A 126 23.23 12.32 -7.20
N ARG A 127 22.32 13.09 -7.75
CA ARG A 127 21.65 14.21 -7.06
C ARG A 127 20.26 14.41 -7.65
N ALA A 128 19.23 14.04 -6.90
CA ALA A 128 17.89 14.51 -7.18
C ALA A 128 17.85 16.04 -7.04
N THR A 129 17.83 16.74 -8.15
CA THR A 129 17.40 18.13 -8.17
C THR A 129 15.94 18.16 -7.74
N LYS A 130 15.59 19.08 -6.84
CA LYS A 130 14.19 19.33 -6.41
C LYS A 130 13.30 19.37 -7.66
N GLY A 131 12.35 18.43 -7.76
CA GLY A 131 11.38 18.37 -8.85
C GLY A 131 11.49 17.18 -9.81
N ALA A 132 12.48 16.29 -9.68
CA ALA A 132 12.49 15.05 -10.46
C ALA A 132 11.44 14.09 -9.92
N ALA A 133 10.57 13.57 -10.80
CA ALA A 133 9.63 12.51 -10.45
C ALA A 133 10.41 11.33 -9.82
N ILE A 134 9.91 10.82 -8.71
CA ILE A 134 10.49 9.63 -8.06
C ILE A 134 10.30 8.47 -9.03
N VAL A 135 11.38 8.03 -9.63
CA VAL A 135 11.39 6.95 -10.63
C VAL A 135 11.15 5.58 -9.98
N GLY A 136 11.29 5.49 -8.67
CA GLY A 136 11.16 4.31 -7.84
C GLY A 136 12.10 4.38 -6.62
N GLU A 137 11.99 3.42 -5.73
CA GLU A 137 12.81 3.32 -4.53
C GLU A 137 13.91 2.27 -4.70
N PRO A 138 15.12 2.47 -4.16
CA PRO A 138 16.13 1.44 -4.15
C PRO A 138 15.65 0.24 -3.30
N LEU A 139 16.19 -0.94 -3.57
CA LEU A 139 15.94 -2.10 -2.71
C LEU A 139 16.32 -1.78 -1.25
N PRO A 140 15.52 -2.22 -0.28
CA PRO A 140 15.92 -2.20 1.11
C PRO A 140 17.22 -3.01 1.34
N ASP A 141 18.04 -2.62 2.31
CA ASP A 141 19.34 -3.27 2.58
C ASP A 141 19.22 -4.79 2.87
N ASP A 142 18.08 -5.23 3.41
CA ASP A 142 17.77 -6.64 3.65
C ASP A 142 17.12 -7.35 2.45
N GLY A 143 16.93 -6.65 1.34
CA GLY A 143 16.30 -7.15 0.12
C GLY A 143 14.79 -7.43 0.23
N VAL A 144 14.14 -7.05 1.34
CA VAL A 144 12.73 -7.39 1.55
C VAL A 144 11.84 -6.23 1.16
N VAL A 145 11.27 -6.28 -0.03
CA VAL A 145 10.26 -5.34 -0.51
C VAL A 145 8.87 -5.71 0.01
N ALA A 146 8.52 -6.99 -0.13
CA ALA A 146 7.32 -7.57 0.47
C ALA A 146 7.63 -9.01 0.90
N ARG A 147 7.20 -9.40 2.07
CA ARG A 147 7.36 -10.77 2.56
C ARG A 147 6.04 -11.47 2.53
N LEU A 148 6.00 -12.66 1.90
CA LEU A 148 4.88 -13.56 2.08
C LEU A 148 4.85 -13.90 3.58
N ALA A 149 3.75 -13.55 4.26
CA ALA A 149 3.52 -14.09 5.59
C ALA A 149 3.51 -15.62 5.42
N ALA A 150 4.65 -16.25 5.70
CA ALA A 150 4.70 -17.70 5.70
C ALA A 150 3.47 -18.14 6.51
N ASN A 151 2.75 -19.16 6.03
CA ASN A 151 1.82 -19.89 6.88
C ASN A 151 2.59 -20.27 8.13
N THR A 152 2.70 -19.32 9.05
CA THR A 152 3.15 -19.62 10.39
C THR A 152 2.17 -20.68 10.80
N THR A 153 2.64 -21.92 10.96
CA THR A 153 1.88 -22.98 11.59
C THR A 153 1.17 -22.30 12.74
N MET A 154 -0.12 -22.01 12.52
CA MET A 154 -0.94 -21.36 13.52
C MET A 154 -0.69 -22.14 14.80
N PRO A 155 -0.34 -21.48 15.91
CA PRO A 155 -0.29 -22.19 17.17
C PRO A 155 -1.58 -22.99 17.21
N SER A 156 -1.50 -24.30 17.42
CA SER A 156 -2.61 -25.27 17.38
C SER A 156 -3.74 -24.97 18.37
N GLN A 157 -3.63 -23.87 19.08
CA GLN A 157 -4.65 -23.19 19.84
C GLN A 157 -5.09 -21.90 19.12
N ALA A 158 -5.70 -22.04 17.96
CA ALA A 158 -6.66 -21.03 17.54
C ALA A 158 -7.76 -21.01 18.60
N LYS A 159 -7.60 -20.11 19.60
CA LYS A 159 -8.70 -19.78 20.52
C LYS A 159 -9.88 -19.49 19.62
N GLY A 160 -11.02 -20.20 19.81
CA GLY A 160 -12.20 -20.06 19.00
C GLY A 160 -12.53 -18.60 18.71
N ALA A 161 -13.17 -18.30 17.59
CA ALA A 161 -13.48 -16.94 17.16
C ALA A 161 -13.97 -16.12 18.36
N ASN A 162 -13.33 -14.99 18.62
CA ASN A 162 -13.75 -14.09 19.69
C ASN A 162 -15.21 -13.66 19.40
N PRO A 163 -16.19 -13.97 20.26
CA PRO A 163 -17.60 -13.68 20.00
C PRO A 163 -17.84 -12.20 19.67
N THR A 164 -17.10 -11.30 20.32
CA THR A 164 -17.16 -9.85 20.05
C THR A 164 -16.70 -9.53 18.63
N THR A 165 -15.59 -10.09 18.19
CA THR A 165 -15.09 -9.90 16.82
C THR A 165 -16.09 -10.45 15.81
N THR A 166 -16.64 -11.64 16.02
CA THR A 166 -17.65 -12.24 15.14
C THR A 166 -18.89 -11.36 15.04
N ALA A 167 -19.38 -10.83 16.18
CA ALA A 167 -20.52 -9.93 16.21
C ALA A 167 -20.25 -8.58 15.50
N ILE A 168 -19.02 -8.10 15.47
CA ILE A 168 -18.64 -6.90 14.73
C ILE A 168 -18.60 -7.20 13.23
N VAL A 169 -17.95 -8.29 12.82
CA VAL A 169 -17.85 -8.71 11.40
C VAL A 169 -19.26 -8.95 10.82
N ALA A 170 -20.18 -9.53 11.58
CA ALA A 170 -21.55 -9.75 11.14
C ALA A 170 -22.36 -8.46 10.87
N LYS A 171 -21.86 -7.29 11.24
CA LYS A 171 -22.48 -5.99 10.93
C LYS A 171 -22.10 -5.44 9.56
N VAL A 172 -21.09 -6.01 8.90
CA VAL A 172 -20.67 -5.59 7.56
C VAL A 172 -21.78 -5.91 6.57
N ASN A 173 -22.16 -4.92 5.78
CA ASN A 173 -23.20 -5.04 4.77
C ASN A 173 -22.61 -4.83 3.38
N ALA A 174 -22.42 -5.93 2.66
CA ALA A 174 -21.81 -5.93 1.34
C ALA A 174 -22.64 -5.15 0.29
N ALA A 175 -23.97 -5.20 0.37
CA ALA A 175 -24.84 -4.47 -0.55
C ALA A 175 -24.66 -2.95 -0.37
N ARG A 176 -24.68 -2.48 0.88
CA ARG A 176 -24.44 -1.06 1.19
C ARG A 176 -23.05 -0.60 0.78
N TRP A 177 -22.02 -1.43 0.99
CA TRP A 177 -20.69 -1.16 0.50
C TRP A 177 -20.66 -1.02 -1.04
N PHE A 178 -21.37 -1.90 -1.75
CA PHE A 178 -21.45 -1.87 -3.21
C PHE A 178 -22.19 -0.63 -3.71
N ASP A 179 -23.31 -0.25 -3.07
CA ASP A 179 -24.04 0.99 -3.37
C ASP A 179 -23.13 2.24 -3.24
N ASP A 180 -22.25 2.26 -2.21
CA ASP A 180 -21.28 3.35 -2.04
C ASP A 180 -20.20 3.36 -3.15
N VAL A 181 -19.74 2.17 -3.59
CA VAL A 181 -18.82 2.05 -4.73
C VAL A 181 -19.46 2.60 -6.00
N GLU A 182 -20.70 2.21 -6.28
CA GLU A 182 -21.46 2.70 -7.45
C GLU A 182 -21.62 4.22 -7.39
N ALA A 183 -22.02 4.77 -6.24
CA ALA A 183 -22.20 6.20 -6.06
C ALA A 183 -20.90 6.98 -6.33
N LEU A 184 -19.77 6.53 -5.79
CA LEU A 184 -18.47 7.15 -6.05
C LEU A 184 -18.03 7.00 -7.51
N ALA A 185 -18.30 5.85 -8.14
CA ALA A 185 -17.92 5.58 -9.51
C ALA A 185 -18.70 6.44 -10.56
N THR A 186 -19.82 7.06 -10.18
CA THR A 186 -20.56 7.98 -11.08
C THR A 186 -19.93 9.36 -11.21
N VAL A 187 -18.97 9.70 -10.33
CA VAL A 187 -18.34 11.03 -10.29
C VAL A 187 -16.94 10.95 -10.91
N ASN A 188 -16.57 11.93 -11.71
CA ASN A 188 -15.19 12.08 -12.16
C ASN A 188 -14.33 12.58 -10.98
N ARG A 189 -13.63 11.66 -10.35
CA ARG A 189 -12.84 11.92 -9.16
C ARG A 189 -11.35 12.21 -9.40
N ASN A 190 -10.99 12.56 -10.66
CA ASN A 190 -9.63 13.02 -10.88
C ASN A 190 -9.36 14.29 -10.05
N SER A 191 -8.17 14.39 -9.45
CA SER A 191 -7.79 15.52 -8.59
C SER A 191 -7.85 16.89 -9.27
N PHE A 192 -7.87 16.92 -10.59
CA PHE A 192 -8.06 18.15 -11.39
C PHE A 192 -9.48 18.32 -11.95
N SER A 193 -10.40 17.42 -11.64
CA SER A 193 -11.80 17.52 -12.04
C SER A 193 -12.55 18.54 -11.17
N ASP A 194 -13.47 19.28 -11.80
CA ASP A 194 -14.39 20.17 -11.08
C ASP A 194 -15.50 19.39 -10.34
N GLU A 195 -15.60 18.08 -10.56
CA GLU A 195 -16.57 17.21 -9.91
C GLU A 195 -16.01 16.63 -8.57
N LEU A 196 -14.69 16.62 -8.36
CA LEU A 196 -14.09 16.05 -7.15
C LEU A 196 -14.68 16.63 -5.85
N PRO A 197 -14.98 17.94 -5.73
CA PRO A 197 -15.62 18.50 -4.54
C PRO A 197 -16.98 17.86 -4.22
N ALA A 198 -17.75 17.43 -5.24
CA ALA A 198 -19.02 16.74 -4.99
C ALA A 198 -18.81 15.37 -4.32
N ALA A 199 -17.77 14.63 -4.72
CA ALA A 199 -17.41 13.39 -4.04
C ALA A 199 -16.96 13.60 -2.59
N ARG A 200 -16.17 14.67 -2.33
CA ARG A 200 -15.82 15.09 -0.97
C ARG A 200 -17.06 15.37 -0.11
N ASP A 201 -17.98 16.18 -0.62
CA ASP A 201 -19.19 16.57 0.11
C ASP A 201 -20.08 15.36 0.39
N TRP A 202 -20.18 14.46 -0.59
CA TRP A 202 -20.89 13.20 -0.43
C TRP A 202 -20.26 12.33 0.69
N LEU A 203 -18.92 12.20 0.72
CA LEU A 203 -18.21 11.46 1.78
C LEU A 203 -18.44 12.08 3.15
N LEU A 204 -18.36 13.40 3.28
CA LEU A 204 -18.64 14.11 4.54
C LEU A 204 -20.06 13.82 5.03
N GLN A 205 -21.05 13.87 4.13
CA GLN A 205 -22.43 13.53 4.47
C GLN A 205 -22.56 12.07 4.94
N ARG A 206 -21.89 11.10 4.26
CA ARG A 206 -21.93 9.70 4.67
C ARG A 206 -21.30 9.48 6.05
N PHE A 207 -20.20 10.16 6.37
CA PHE A 207 -19.63 10.12 7.72
C PHE A 207 -20.57 10.75 8.77
N ALA A 208 -21.22 11.86 8.44
CA ALA A 208 -22.22 12.48 9.31
C ALA A 208 -23.44 11.56 9.55
N ASP A 209 -23.96 10.91 8.50
CA ASP A 209 -25.05 9.92 8.59
C ASP A 209 -24.66 8.71 9.45
N ALA A 210 -23.37 8.37 9.48
CA ALA A 210 -22.83 7.37 10.41
C ALA A 210 -22.74 7.89 11.87
N GLY A 211 -23.10 9.15 12.14
CA GLY A 211 -23.09 9.74 13.48
C GLY A 211 -21.70 10.11 13.98
N LEU A 212 -20.77 10.36 13.09
CA LEU A 212 -19.41 10.76 13.42
C LEU A 212 -19.27 12.29 13.43
N GLN A 213 -18.28 12.80 14.17
CA GLN A 213 -17.79 14.16 13.96
C GLN A 213 -17.08 14.19 12.61
N THR A 214 -17.37 15.20 11.76
CA THR A 214 -16.82 15.29 10.41
C THR A 214 -16.01 16.54 10.20
N GLY A 215 -15.09 16.51 9.25
CA GLY A 215 -14.31 17.65 8.80
C GLY A 215 -13.42 17.28 7.61
N SER A 216 -12.67 18.25 7.15
CA SER A 216 -11.71 18.07 6.07
C SER A 216 -10.34 18.61 6.46
N HIS A 217 -9.30 17.96 5.96
CA HIS A 217 -7.95 18.48 5.95
C HIS A 217 -7.68 19.01 4.54
N SER A 218 -7.43 20.31 4.42
CA SER A 218 -7.24 20.99 3.13
C SER A 218 -5.78 21.24 2.84
N TYR A 219 -5.37 21.09 1.57
CA TYR A 219 -4.01 21.35 1.12
C TYR A 219 -4.00 21.81 -0.34
N THR A 220 -2.89 22.38 -0.81
CA THR A 220 -2.73 22.77 -2.22
C THR A 220 -1.96 21.71 -3.00
N LEU A 221 -2.61 21.17 -4.05
CA LEU A 221 -1.98 20.38 -5.09
C LEU A 221 -1.47 21.33 -6.17
N THR A 222 -0.17 21.30 -6.45
CA THR A 222 0.44 22.17 -7.46
C THR A 222 0.57 21.47 -8.80
N SER A 223 0.52 22.21 -9.90
CA SER A 223 0.74 21.68 -11.24
C SER A 223 2.10 21.01 -11.41
N SER A 224 3.10 21.39 -10.62
CA SER A 224 4.41 20.75 -10.60
C SER A 224 4.37 19.28 -10.19
N SER A 225 3.39 18.87 -9.40
CA SER A 225 3.20 17.47 -9.00
C SER A 225 2.88 16.55 -10.18
N CYS A 226 2.35 17.13 -11.27
CA CYS A 226 2.00 16.41 -12.48
C CYS A 226 2.95 16.65 -13.65
N GLY A 227 3.92 17.54 -13.53
CA GLY A 227 4.75 17.97 -14.64
C GLY A 227 3.96 18.66 -15.76
N THR A 228 2.82 19.27 -15.45
CA THR A 228 1.92 19.94 -16.37
C THR A 228 1.80 21.43 -16.02
N THR A 229 1.14 22.18 -16.89
CA THR A 229 0.80 23.60 -16.68
C THR A 229 -0.59 23.82 -16.11
N LEU A 230 -1.19 22.80 -15.50
CA LEU A 230 -2.50 22.93 -14.86
C LEU A 230 -2.41 23.88 -13.65
N PRO A 231 -3.49 24.65 -13.38
CA PRO A 231 -3.50 25.53 -12.23
C PRO A 231 -3.45 24.75 -10.91
N ASP A 232 -2.88 25.37 -9.88
CA ASP A 232 -2.93 24.84 -8.53
C ASP A 232 -4.37 24.66 -8.09
N ARG A 233 -4.62 23.59 -7.33
CA ARG A 233 -5.94 23.30 -6.76
C ARG A 233 -5.87 23.08 -5.27
N VAL A 234 -6.86 23.61 -4.57
CA VAL A 234 -7.10 23.22 -3.18
C VAL A 234 -7.89 21.93 -3.18
N LEU A 235 -7.34 20.91 -2.54
CA LEU A 235 -7.94 19.60 -2.36
C LEU A 235 -8.18 19.32 -0.89
N ASP A 236 -9.09 18.40 -0.61
CA ASP A 236 -9.53 18.05 0.72
C ASP A 236 -9.41 16.56 0.97
N ASN A 237 -9.02 16.19 2.17
CA ASN A 237 -9.12 14.83 2.69
C ASN A 237 -10.30 14.81 3.69
N PRO A 238 -11.51 14.41 3.28
CA PRO A 238 -12.67 14.31 4.15
C PRO A 238 -12.48 13.21 5.19
N TRP A 239 -12.92 13.47 6.41
CA TRP A 239 -12.80 12.52 7.51
C TRP A 239 -14.03 12.48 8.40
N GLY A 240 -14.21 11.31 9.08
CA GLY A 240 -15.12 11.10 10.17
C GLY A 240 -14.34 10.63 11.41
N PHE A 241 -14.64 11.21 12.58
CA PHE A 241 -13.94 10.92 13.81
C PHE A 241 -14.90 10.36 14.87
N LYS A 242 -14.48 9.25 15.49
CA LYS A 242 -15.14 8.65 16.63
C LYS A 242 -14.21 8.70 17.84
N ARG A 243 -14.61 9.45 18.86
CA ARG A 243 -13.85 9.51 20.11
C ARG A 243 -13.89 8.15 20.82
N GLY A 244 -12.72 7.72 21.30
CA GLY A 244 -12.56 6.54 22.12
C GLY A 244 -12.85 6.77 23.60
N GLY A 245 -12.63 5.75 24.39
CA GLY A 245 -12.77 5.77 25.85
C GLY A 245 -11.49 6.21 26.56
N ARG A 246 -10.87 5.29 27.31
CA ARG A 246 -9.73 5.56 28.19
C ARG A 246 -8.46 6.05 27.44
N LEU A 247 -8.27 5.63 26.20
CA LEU A 247 -7.13 5.99 25.35
C LEU A 247 -7.56 6.93 24.21
N ALA A 248 -8.47 7.87 24.49
CA ALA A 248 -9.06 8.74 23.47
C ALA A 248 -8.05 9.60 22.70
N ASP A 249 -6.89 9.88 23.28
CA ASP A 249 -5.82 10.66 22.64
C ASP A 249 -4.89 9.78 21.75
N GLU A 250 -5.10 8.48 21.75
CA GLU A 250 -4.46 7.54 20.84
C GLU A 250 -5.42 7.17 19.70
N TRP A 251 -4.95 7.25 18.47
CA TRP A 251 -5.78 7.11 17.28
C TRP A 251 -5.39 5.90 16.45
N ILE A 252 -6.41 5.20 15.96
CA ILE A 252 -6.31 4.24 14.87
C ILE A 252 -6.89 4.91 13.64
N VAL A 253 -6.10 5.02 12.57
CA VAL A 253 -6.53 5.58 11.30
C VAL A 253 -6.99 4.45 10.39
N ILE A 254 -8.16 4.61 9.79
CA ILE A 254 -8.68 3.74 8.74
C ILE A 254 -8.84 4.62 7.52
N GLY A 255 -8.10 4.34 6.46
CA GLY A 255 -8.03 5.21 5.29
C GLY A 255 -8.13 4.47 3.96
N GLY A 256 -8.30 5.23 2.92
CA GLY A 256 -8.23 4.90 1.51
C GLY A 256 -8.12 6.19 0.73
N HIS A 257 -7.86 6.14 -0.58
CA HIS A 257 -7.96 7.36 -1.39
C HIS A 257 -9.26 7.37 -2.18
N TYR A 258 -9.81 8.58 -2.43
CA TYR A 258 -11.08 8.71 -3.15
C TYR A 258 -10.92 9.35 -4.52
N ASP A 259 -9.76 9.93 -4.82
CA ASP A 259 -9.48 10.36 -6.19
C ASP A 259 -9.28 9.16 -7.12
N SER A 260 -9.42 9.39 -8.41
CA SER A 260 -9.25 8.40 -9.46
C SER A 260 -8.52 9.01 -10.65
N ARG A 261 -8.00 8.18 -11.53
CA ARG A 261 -7.34 8.61 -12.77
C ARG A 261 -7.61 7.68 -13.93
N ASN A 262 -7.35 8.17 -15.13
CA ASN A 262 -7.14 7.36 -16.33
C ASN A 262 -5.63 7.24 -16.63
N ALA A 263 -5.30 6.85 -17.85
CA ALA A 263 -3.93 6.79 -18.33
C ALA A 263 -3.18 8.14 -18.23
N ILE A 264 -3.90 9.26 -18.23
CA ILE A 264 -3.37 10.63 -18.10
C ILE A 264 -3.71 11.14 -16.69
N ARG A 265 -2.84 10.86 -15.76
CA ARG A 265 -3.01 11.07 -14.33
C ARG A 265 -3.43 12.50 -13.90
N CYS A 266 -3.11 13.52 -14.69
CA CYS A 266 -3.40 14.91 -14.41
C CYS A 266 -4.38 15.54 -15.42
N ASP A 267 -5.19 14.75 -16.11
CA ASP A 267 -6.24 15.21 -16.98
C ASP A 267 -7.61 15.13 -16.30
N GLY A 268 -8.07 16.24 -15.76
CA GLY A 268 -9.37 16.33 -15.13
C GLY A 268 -10.54 16.50 -16.10
N VAL A 269 -10.27 16.79 -17.38
CA VAL A 269 -11.31 17.16 -18.36
C VAL A 269 -11.80 15.94 -19.13
N ASN A 270 -10.90 15.12 -19.64
CA ASN A 270 -11.22 13.96 -20.47
C ASN A 270 -11.20 12.64 -19.71
N ASN A 271 -11.22 12.72 -18.40
CA ASN A 271 -11.07 11.57 -17.53
C ASN A 271 -12.44 10.93 -17.28
N VAL A 272 -12.73 9.88 -17.98
CA VAL A 272 -13.95 9.06 -17.79
C VAL A 272 -13.60 7.79 -17.01
N GLN A 273 -12.60 7.84 -16.15
CA GLN A 273 -12.24 6.68 -15.34
C GLN A 273 -13.10 6.65 -14.07
N PRO A 274 -14.07 5.74 -13.97
CA PRO A 274 -14.93 5.67 -12.78
C PRO A 274 -14.16 5.27 -11.52
N GLY A 275 -12.98 4.61 -11.63
CA GLY A 275 -12.16 4.22 -10.50
C GLY A 275 -12.92 3.38 -9.48
N ALA A 276 -13.79 2.45 -9.93
CA ALA A 276 -14.63 1.67 -9.02
C ALA A 276 -13.79 0.78 -8.09
N ASN A 277 -12.79 0.08 -8.64
CA ASN A 277 -11.86 -0.70 -7.84
C ASN A 277 -10.75 0.19 -7.27
N ASP A 278 -10.18 1.09 -8.06
CA ASP A 278 -9.13 2.03 -7.69
C ASP A 278 -9.66 3.47 -7.66
N ASN A 279 -10.04 4.07 -6.51
CA ASN A 279 -10.17 3.33 -5.26
C ASN A 279 -11.49 3.70 -4.56
N ALA A 280 -12.61 3.73 -5.33
CA ALA A 280 -13.94 3.86 -4.71
C ALA A 280 -14.18 2.69 -3.73
N SER A 281 -13.68 1.48 -4.08
CA SER A 281 -13.85 0.30 -3.25
C SER A 281 -13.24 0.46 -1.85
N GLY A 282 -12.04 1.04 -1.77
CA GLY A 282 -11.37 1.31 -0.49
C GLY A 282 -12.12 2.35 0.34
N CYS A 283 -12.50 3.49 -0.23
CA CYS A 283 -13.27 4.51 0.50
C CYS A 283 -14.67 4.03 0.90
N ALA A 284 -15.35 3.24 0.08
CA ALA A 284 -16.59 2.57 0.48
C ALA A 284 -16.35 1.61 1.67
N GLY A 285 -15.20 0.93 1.70
CA GLY A 285 -14.77 0.12 2.84
C GLY A 285 -14.54 0.94 4.10
N VAL A 286 -13.91 2.11 3.97
CA VAL A 286 -13.74 3.06 5.08
C VAL A 286 -15.10 3.50 5.64
N LEU A 287 -16.06 3.86 4.77
CA LEU A 287 -17.42 4.22 5.17
C LEU A 287 -18.15 3.06 5.85
N GLU A 288 -18.04 1.86 5.31
CA GLU A 288 -18.69 0.69 5.90
C GLU A 288 -18.13 0.39 7.29
N LEU A 289 -16.82 0.49 7.48
CA LEU A 289 -16.19 0.35 8.79
C LEU A 289 -16.63 1.48 9.75
N ALA A 290 -16.77 2.71 9.27
CA ALA A 290 -17.31 3.82 10.07
C ALA A 290 -18.71 3.49 10.62
N ARG A 291 -19.61 2.95 9.81
CA ARG A 291 -20.96 2.51 10.21
C ARG A 291 -20.92 1.33 11.16
N VAL A 292 -20.05 0.35 10.90
CA VAL A 292 -19.90 -0.83 11.78
C VAL A 292 -19.44 -0.42 13.17
N PHE A 293 -18.46 0.48 13.24
CA PHE A 293 -17.85 0.89 14.52
C PHE A 293 -18.58 2.02 15.24
N ARG A 294 -19.58 2.67 14.62
CA ARG A 294 -20.29 3.82 15.23
C ARG A 294 -20.73 3.56 16.68
N ASN A 295 -21.30 2.39 16.93
CA ASN A 295 -21.85 1.98 18.24
C ASN A 295 -21.00 0.89 18.93
N VAL A 296 -19.78 0.63 18.46
CA VAL A 296 -18.86 -0.31 19.10
C VAL A 296 -17.97 0.47 20.07
N PRO A 297 -17.99 0.19 21.36
CA PRO A 297 -17.07 0.81 22.30
C PRO A 297 -15.62 0.51 21.91
N THR A 298 -14.78 1.54 21.86
CA THR A 298 -13.34 1.42 21.57
C THR A 298 -12.56 2.21 22.61
N GLU A 299 -11.44 1.68 23.07
CA GLU A 299 -10.54 2.39 23.99
C GLU A 299 -9.85 3.57 23.28
N ARG A 300 -9.37 3.34 22.07
CA ARG A 300 -8.76 4.35 21.20
C ARG A 300 -9.79 5.03 20.31
N SER A 301 -9.50 6.25 19.94
CA SER A 301 -10.28 6.96 18.93
C SER A 301 -10.05 6.35 17.55
N LEU A 302 -11.07 6.44 16.69
CA LEU A 302 -11.00 5.99 15.31
C LEU A 302 -11.14 7.20 14.39
N LEU A 303 -10.18 7.36 13.47
CA LEU A 303 -10.22 8.33 12.39
C LEU A 303 -10.45 7.58 11.08
N PHE A 304 -11.58 7.85 10.43
CA PHE A 304 -11.92 7.35 9.10
C PHE A 304 -11.65 8.49 8.12
N ILE A 305 -10.77 8.27 7.14
CA ILE A 305 -10.32 9.33 6.24
C ILE A 305 -10.19 8.83 4.80
N CYS A 306 -10.68 9.63 3.85
CA CYS A 306 -10.46 9.40 2.44
C CYS A 306 -9.51 10.47 1.88
N PHE A 307 -8.34 10.05 1.41
CA PHE A 307 -7.32 10.96 0.89
C PHE A 307 -7.60 11.32 -0.57
N SER A 308 -7.25 12.54 -0.94
CA SER A 308 -7.19 13.01 -2.32
C SER A 308 -5.75 13.10 -2.80
N GLY A 309 -5.54 13.22 -4.11
CA GLY A 309 -4.20 13.40 -4.69
C GLY A 309 -3.26 12.22 -4.49
N GLU A 310 -3.79 11.04 -4.23
CA GLU A 310 -3.02 9.81 -4.18
C GLU A 310 -2.39 9.54 -5.55
N GLU A 311 -3.19 9.61 -6.59
CA GLU A 311 -2.88 9.35 -7.99
C GLU A 311 -1.81 10.33 -8.56
N GLN A 312 -1.57 11.43 -7.88
CA GLN A 312 -0.53 12.39 -8.20
C GLN A 312 0.76 12.18 -7.38
N GLY A 313 0.83 11.09 -6.62
CA GLY A 313 1.99 10.66 -5.85
C GLY A 313 1.81 10.84 -4.34
N LEU A 314 0.72 10.34 -3.78
CA LEU A 314 0.42 10.31 -2.33
C LEU A 314 0.35 11.71 -1.69
N VAL A 315 0.03 12.77 -2.49
CA VAL A 315 0.20 14.16 -2.04
C VAL A 315 -0.69 14.45 -0.82
N GLY A 316 -1.96 14.01 -0.84
CA GLY A 316 -2.91 14.31 0.23
C GLY A 316 -2.53 13.68 1.57
N SER A 317 -2.12 12.42 1.57
CA SER A 317 -1.66 11.74 2.77
C SER A 317 -0.34 12.31 3.28
N LEU A 318 0.60 12.65 2.38
CA LEU A 318 1.86 13.28 2.73
C LEU A 318 1.64 14.64 3.43
N ARG A 319 0.77 15.49 2.87
CA ARG A 319 0.42 16.79 3.48
C ARG A 319 -0.21 16.62 4.85
N TYR A 320 -1.15 15.68 4.98
CA TYR A 320 -1.77 15.37 6.26
C TYR A 320 -0.74 15.00 7.34
N VAL A 321 0.25 14.15 6.99
CA VAL A 321 1.35 13.78 7.90
C VAL A 321 2.21 14.97 8.26
N GLN A 322 2.59 15.79 7.27
CA GLN A 322 3.42 16.97 7.49
C GLN A 322 2.75 17.94 8.49
N ASP A 323 1.44 18.14 8.36
CA ASP A 323 0.69 19.00 9.26
C ASP A 323 0.55 18.40 10.67
N LEU A 324 0.31 17.07 10.78
CA LEU A 324 0.33 16.38 12.09
C LEU A 324 1.69 16.49 12.80
N ILE A 325 2.79 16.44 12.04
CA ILE A 325 4.13 16.64 12.60
C ILE A 325 4.33 18.07 13.05
N ALA A 326 3.93 19.05 12.23
CA ALA A 326 4.03 20.47 12.55
C ALA A 326 3.20 20.85 13.79
N GLU A 327 2.04 20.20 13.97
CA GLU A 327 1.16 20.37 15.13
C GLU A 327 1.61 19.55 16.37
N GLY A 328 2.66 18.75 16.27
CA GLY A 328 3.13 17.87 17.35
C GLY A 328 2.19 16.70 17.66
N ARG A 329 1.29 16.36 16.74
CA ARG A 329 0.21 15.37 16.94
C ARG A 329 0.52 14.00 16.37
N MET A 330 1.63 13.83 15.66
CA MET A 330 2.00 12.55 15.05
C MET A 330 2.05 11.39 16.06
N ALA A 331 2.44 11.67 17.30
CA ALA A 331 2.47 10.68 18.38
C ALA A 331 1.08 10.12 18.77
N GLN A 332 -0.01 10.79 18.40
CA GLN A 332 -1.38 10.29 18.60
C GLN A 332 -1.70 9.09 17.70
N ILE A 333 -1.11 9.03 16.50
CA ILE A 333 -1.32 7.93 15.56
C ILE A 333 -0.58 6.68 16.04
N LYS A 334 -1.31 5.62 16.35
CA LYS A 334 -0.75 4.34 16.80
C LYS A 334 -0.72 3.30 15.68
N HIS A 335 -1.74 3.28 14.83
CA HIS A 335 -1.83 2.38 13.69
C HIS A 335 -2.62 3.04 12.57
N MET A 336 -2.32 2.62 11.36
CA MET A 336 -3.12 2.91 10.18
C MET A 336 -3.42 1.64 9.41
N VAL A 337 -4.66 1.52 8.96
CA VAL A 337 -5.11 0.51 8.01
C VAL A 337 -5.54 1.26 6.75
N ASN A 338 -4.87 1.01 5.64
CA ASN A 338 -5.24 1.57 4.34
C ASN A 338 -5.93 0.51 3.50
N LEU A 339 -7.09 0.84 2.95
CA LEU A 339 -7.87 -0.01 2.06
C LEU A 339 -7.65 0.48 0.63
N ASP A 340 -7.10 -0.41 -0.20
CA ASP A 340 -6.80 -0.08 -1.58
C ASP A 340 -7.13 -1.25 -2.50
N MET A 341 -7.91 -0.96 -3.55
CA MET A 341 -8.33 -1.93 -4.56
C MET A 341 -8.96 -3.21 -3.98
N ILE A 342 -9.92 -3.06 -3.08
CA ILE A 342 -10.58 -4.18 -2.41
C ILE A 342 -11.84 -4.71 -3.14
N GLY A 343 -12.16 -4.16 -4.30
CA GLY A 343 -13.38 -4.44 -5.06
C GLY A 343 -13.25 -5.51 -6.14
N HIS A 344 -12.05 -6.05 -6.39
CA HIS A 344 -11.84 -7.01 -7.48
C HIS A 344 -11.21 -8.31 -6.96
N ALA A 345 -11.76 -9.42 -7.42
CA ALA A 345 -11.19 -10.76 -7.23
C ALA A 345 -10.90 -11.39 -8.58
N VAL A 346 -9.72 -11.98 -8.74
CA VAL A 346 -9.31 -12.66 -10.00
C VAL A 346 -9.79 -14.12 -10.07
N SER A 347 -10.31 -14.64 -8.96
CA SER A 347 -10.84 -16.02 -8.86
C SER A 347 -11.86 -16.11 -7.73
N ASP A 348 -12.51 -17.27 -7.61
CA ASP A 348 -13.42 -17.58 -6.49
C ASP A 348 -12.68 -17.70 -5.13
N ASN A 349 -11.35 -17.76 -5.17
CA ASN A 349 -10.52 -17.69 -3.96
C ASN A 349 -10.35 -16.21 -3.56
N LEU A 350 -11.02 -15.80 -2.49
CA LEU A 350 -11.00 -14.43 -1.99
C LEU A 350 -9.76 -14.20 -1.12
N ASP A 351 -8.62 -13.99 -1.75
CA ASP A 351 -7.39 -13.65 -1.07
C ASP A 351 -7.30 -12.14 -0.82
N ALA A 352 -6.84 -11.78 0.38
CA ALA A 352 -6.46 -10.41 0.71
C ALA A 352 -4.94 -10.30 0.79
N ARG A 353 -4.36 -9.37 0.03
CA ARG A 353 -2.96 -9.01 0.18
C ARG A 353 -2.84 -8.00 1.32
N VAL A 354 -2.04 -8.34 2.33
CA VAL A 354 -1.74 -7.46 3.45
C VAL A 354 -0.27 -7.09 3.40
N GLU A 355 0.00 -5.80 3.30
CA GLU A 355 1.36 -5.26 3.23
C GLU A 355 1.67 -4.42 4.46
N THR A 356 2.90 -4.50 4.95
CA THR A 356 3.42 -3.67 6.04
C THR A 356 4.94 -3.55 5.92
N ASN A 357 5.53 -2.60 6.62
CA ASN A 357 6.98 -2.48 6.68
C ASN A 357 7.61 -3.44 7.73
N ASN A 358 8.92 -3.61 7.67
CA ASN A 358 9.67 -4.50 8.57
C ASN A 358 9.47 -4.19 10.06
N ALA A 359 9.29 -2.92 10.43
CA ALA A 359 9.09 -2.51 11.82
C ALA A 359 7.73 -2.96 12.39
N GLN A 360 6.76 -3.29 11.54
CA GLN A 360 5.39 -3.62 11.91
C GLN A 360 4.98 -5.07 11.59
N GLN A 361 5.93 -5.96 11.36
CA GLN A 361 5.67 -7.37 11.02
C GLN A 361 4.78 -8.09 12.02
N ALA A 362 4.81 -7.70 13.30
CA ALA A 362 3.92 -8.26 14.32
C ALA A 362 2.43 -8.09 13.98
N LEU A 363 2.08 -7.05 13.20
CA LEU A 363 0.70 -6.84 12.75
C LEU A 363 0.27 -7.88 11.72
N LEU A 364 1.18 -8.36 10.85
CA LEU A 364 0.86 -9.43 9.89
C LEU A 364 0.39 -10.69 10.61
N ALA A 365 1.01 -11.05 11.74
CA ALA A 365 0.58 -12.20 12.53
C ALA A 365 -0.84 -12.02 13.08
N VAL A 366 -1.23 -10.80 13.47
CA VAL A 366 -2.58 -10.48 13.91
C VAL A 366 -3.57 -10.66 12.75
N TYR A 367 -3.26 -10.14 11.55
CA TYR A 367 -4.13 -10.28 10.38
C TYR A 367 -4.25 -11.73 9.93
N ALA A 368 -3.15 -12.47 9.85
CA ALA A 368 -3.16 -13.89 9.54
C ALA A 368 -4.02 -14.68 10.53
N ALA A 369 -3.90 -14.39 11.82
CA ALA A 369 -4.69 -15.03 12.86
C ALA A 369 -6.20 -14.72 12.75
N VAL A 370 -6.58 -13.55 12.26
CA VAL A 370 -7.98 -13.16 12.05
C VAL A 370 -8.51 -13.77 10.75
N SER A 371 -7.72 -13.78 9.67
CA SER A 371 -8.10 -14.30 8.34
C SER A 371 -8.30 -15.81 8.33
N ALA A 372 -7.52 -16.55 9.13
CA ALA A 372 -7.62 -18.02 9.23
C ALA A 372 -8.90 -18.50 9.96
N ARG A 373 -9.73 -17.60 10.46
CA ARG A 373 -11.00 -17.97 11.09
C ARG A 373 -12.04 -18.24 10.02
N PRO A 374 -12.80 -19.36 10.09
CA PRO A 374 -13.90 -19.56 9.16
C PRO A 374 -14.85 -18.37 9.24
N SER A 375 -15.01 -17.68 8.11
CA SER A 375 -16.10 -16.73 7.97
C SER A 375 -17.39 -17.50 8.13
N ALA A 376 -18.28 -17.04 9.01
CA ALA A 376 -19.66 -17.51 8.98
C ALA A 376 -20.19 -17.15 7.57
N ARG A 377 -20.41 -18.18 6.75
CA ARG A 377 -21.07 -18.05 5.45
C ARG A 377 -22.52 -17.72 5.67
#